data_0736be8d134c0c4582dadb331a59c76b
#
_entry.id   0736be8d134c0c4582dadb331a59c76b
#
_cell.length_a   1.000
_cell.length_b   1.000
_cell.length_c   1.000
_cell.angle_alpha   90.00
_cell.angle_beta   90.00
_cell.angle_gamma   90.00
#
_symmetry.space_group_name_H-M   'P 1'
#
loop_
_entity.id
_entity.type
_entity.pdbx_description
1 polymer ?
#
loop_
_entity_poly.entity_id
_entity_poly.type
_entity_poly.pdbx_seq_one_letter_code
_entity_poly.pdbx_strand_id
1 'polypeptide(L)'
;MIEVCGCPSLKKIKVEGDGGADALWCAVCGYNLDLEEFNFSQRLKSELNRWMNAYGEWIDCDKDALKENANDEIIAHNEIGQSLTKEVQKELVDYEVIFKPTSLSNFF
;
A
#
# COMPACT_ATOMS: atom_id res chain seq x y z
N MET A 1 10.85 -2.25 19.74
CA MET A 1 10.34 -0.89 19.50
C MET A 1 10.56 -0.51 18.03
N ILE A 2 9.56 0.05 17.40
CA ILE A 2 9.67 0.45 15.99
C ILE A 2 10.11 1.92 15.94
N GLU A 3 11.31 2.18 15.42
CA GLU A 3 11.84 3.54 15.25
C GLU A 3 11.96 3.88 13.77
N VAL A 4 10.84 3.79 13.07
CA VAL A 4 10.84 3.88 11.61
C VAL A 4 10.41 5.23 11.07
N CYS A 5 9.87 6.10 11.93
CA CYS A 5 9.52 7.45 11.51
C CYS A 5 9.81 8.45 12.64
N GLY A 6 9.71 9.74 12.32
CA GLY A 6 9.99 10.77 13.30
C GLY A 6 8.90 11.05 14.32
N CYS A 7 7.82 10.28 14.29
CA CYS A 7 6.71 10.46 15.21
C CYS A 7 7.05 9.91 16.59
N PRO A 8 6.64 10.58 17.67
CA PRO A 8 6.90 10.09 19.02
C PRO A 8 6.31 8.73 19.31
N SER A 9 5.21 8.40 18.64
CA SER A 9 4.58 7.11 18.77
C SER A 9 3.79 6.81 17.50
N LEU A 10 4.10 5.68 16.88
CA LEU A 10 3.41 5.23 15.68
C LEU A 10 2.10 4.58 16.10
N LYS A 11 0.96 5.16 15.72
CA LYS A 11 -0.38 4.64 16.05
C LYS A 11 -1.29 4.50 14.84
N LYS A 12 -1.03 5.24 13.76
CA LYS A 12 -1.89 5.26 12.60
C LYS A 12 -1.07 4.89 11.36
N ILE A 13 -1.52 3.85 10.67
CA ILE A 13 -0.83 3.30 9.50
C ILE A 13 -1.74 3.42 8.29
N LYS A 14 -1.14 3.79 7.17
CA LYS A 14 -1.83 3.90 5.89
C LYS A 14 -1.33 2.82 4.95
N VAL A 15 -2.25 2.12 4.29
CA VAL A 15 -1.92 1.19 3.21
C VAL A 15 -2.11 1.93 1.89
N GLU A 16 -1.04 2.04 1.13
CA GLU A 16 -1.06 2.80 -0.13
C GLU A 16 -0.10 2.16 -1.14
N GLY A 17 -0.55 2.04 -2.40
CA GLY A 17 0.28 1.56 -3.48
C GLY A 17 1.24 2.64 -3.96
N ASP A 18 2.49 2.24 -4.23
CA ASP A 18 3.52 3.12 -4.79
C ASP A 18 4.56 2.23 -5.47
N GLY A 19 5.16 2.72 -6.54
CA GLY A 19 6.18 1.98 -7.25
C GLY A 19 7.50 1.93 -6.47
N GLY A 20 7.96 0.73 -6.15
CA GLY A 20 9.26 0.53 -5.53
C GLY A 20 9.34 0.72 -4.02
N ALA A 21 8.20 0.82 -3.34
CA ALA A 21 8.16 1.00 -1.89
C ALA A 21 7.37 -0.13 -1.23
N ASP A 22 7.42 -0.22 0.10
CA ASP A 22 6.56 -1.12 0.85
C ASP A 22 5.15 -0.54 0.96
N ALA A 23 4.16 -1.40 1.24
CA ALA A 23 2.74 -1.03 1.22
C ALA A 23 2.30 -0.19 2.41
N LEU A 24 3.09 -0.14 3.47
CA LEU A 24 2.70 0.52 4.72
C LEU A 24 3.41 1.85 4.90
N TRP A 25 2.67 2.84 5.37
CA TRP A 25 3.15 4.20 5.58
C TRP A 25 2.66 4.73 6.91
N CYS A 26 3.48 5.56 7.56
CA CYS A 26 2.98 6.33 8.71
C CYS A 26 1.96 7.34 8.20
N ALA A 27 0.73 7.26 8.70
CA ALA A 27 -0.34 8.13 8.22
C ALA A 27 -0.17 9.60 8.64
N VAL A 28 0.74 9.87 9.58
CA VAL A 28 0.99 11.23 10.07
C VAL A 28 2.11 11.92 9.30
N CYS A 29 3.27 11.28 9.17
CA CYS A 29 4.44 11.90 8.55
C CYS A 29 4.76 11.39 7.14
N GLY A 30 4.10 10.33 6.69
CA GLY A 30 4.31 9.79 5.36
C GLY A 30 5.54 8.91 5.19
N TYR A 31 6.23 8.55 6.29
CA TYR A 31 7.39 7.69 6.23
C TYR A 31 7.00 6.29 5.76
N ASN A 32 7.76 5.72 4.82
CA ASN A 32 7.50 4.36 4.33
C ASN A 32 8.01 3.35 5.36
N LEU A 33 7.11 2.49 5.82
CA LEU A 33 7.39 1.52 6.87
C LEU A 33 7.82 0.19 6.26
N ASP A 34 8.84 -0.44 6.87
CA ASP A 34 9.35 -1.74 6.43
C ASP A 34 8.43 -2.84 6.97
N LEU A 35 7.93 -3.72 6.08
CA LEU A 35 7.08 -4.84 6.47
C LEU A 35 7.76 -5.77 7.47
N GLU A 36 9.10 -5.88 7.41
CA GLU A 36 9.84 -6.74 8.31
C GLU A 36 9.89 -6.23 9.74
N GLU A 37 9.58 -4.94 9.95
CA GLU A 37 9.47 -4.36 11.29
C GLU A 37 8.22 -4.81 12.03
N PHE A 38 7.29 -5.46 11.32
CA PHE A 38 6.03 -5.96 11.88
C PHE A 38 6.01 -7.48 11.86
N ASN A 39 5.30 -8.06 12.80
CA ASN A 39 5.22 -9.52 12.93
C ASN A 39 4.02 -10.07 12.17
N PHE A 40 3.95 -9.77 10.87
CA PHE A 40 2.88 -10.29 10.01
C PHE A 40 3.06 -11.76 9.69
N SER A 41 1.95 -12.44 9.40
CA SER A 41 1.98 -13.77 8.84
C SER A 41 2.70 -13.75 7.49
N GLN A 42 3.36 -14.86 7.14
CA GLN A 42 4.07 -14.96 5.88
C GLN A 42 3.12 -14.81 4.68
N ARG A 43 1.90 -15.33 4.82
CA ARG A 43 0.87 -15.19 3.78
C ARG A 43 0.54 -13.73 3.51
N LEU A 44 0.34 -12.94 4.58
CA LEU A 44 0.00 -11.52 4.42
C LEU A 44 1.16 -10.73 3.82
N LYS A 45 2.39 -10.99 4.23
CA LYS A 45 3.58 -10.37 3.63
C LYS A 45 3.65 -10.65 2.13
N SER A 46 3.41 -11.90 1.74
CA SER A 46 3.44 -12.28 0.33
C SER A 46 2.35 -11.59 -0.48
N GLU A 47 1.15 -11.50 0.07
CA GLU A 47 0.04 -10.82 -0.60
C GLU A 47 0.28 -9.32 -0.76
N LEU A 48 0.81 -8.67 0.28
CA LEU A 48 1.16 -7.24 0.22
C LEU A 48 2.24 -6.98 -0.82
N ASN A 49 3.27 -7.82 -0.86
CA ASN A 49 4.35 -7.68 -1.85
C ASN A 49 3.84 -7.89 -3.27
N ARG A 50 2.97 -8.86 -3.48
CA ARG A 50 2.37 -9.11 -4.79
C ARG A 50 1.53 -7.92 -5.25
N TRP A 51 0.75 -7.37 -4.34
CA TRP A 51 -0.07 -6.19 -4.61
C TRP A 51 0.79 -4.98 -5.00
N MET A 52 1.89 -4.75 -4.28
CA MET A 52 2.81 -3.66 -4.59
C MET A 52 3.52 -3.86 -5.92
N ASN A 53 3.90 -5.09 -6.23
CA ASN A 53 4.57 -5.40 -7.50
C ASN A 53 3.65 -5.22 -8.71
N ALA A 54 2.34 -5.33 -8.50
CA ALA A 54 1.36 -5.10 -9.55
C ALA A 54 1.04 -3.62 -9.75
N TYR A 55 1.53 -2.74 -8.87
CA TYR A 55 1.28 -1.30 -8.98
C TYR A 55 1.88 -0.76 -10.27
N GLY A 56 1.05 -0.05 -11.02
CA GLY A 56 1.49 0.59 -12.26
C GLY A 56 1.36 -0.28 -13.50
N GLU A 57 0.87 -1.51 -13.40
CA GLU A 57 0.67 -2.38 -14.57
C GLU A 57 -0.31 -1.80 -15.59
N TRP A 58 -1.13 -0.84 -15.18
CA TRP A 58 -2.06 -0.13 -16.05
C TRP A 58 -1.37 0.95 -16.90
N ILE A 59 -0.08 1.15 -16.73
CA ILE A 59 0.70 2.13 -17.49
C ILE A 59 1.43 1.42 -18.63
N ASP A 60 1.30 1.96 -19.85
CA ASP A 60 2.09 1.52 -21.00
C ASP A 60 3.34 2.39 -21.08
N CYS A 61 4.45 1.86 -20.61
CA CYS A 61 5.71 2.61 -20.55
C CYS A 61 6.27 2.94 -21.94
N ASP A 62 5.97 2.10 -22.93
CA ASP A 62 6.45 2.32 -24.30
C ASP A 62 5.75 3.51 -24.97
N LYS A 63 4.49 3.75 -24.60
CA LYS A 63 3.69 4.84 -25.15
C LYS A 63 3.58 6.03 -24.22
N ASP A 64 4.15 5.91 -23.03
CA ASP A 64 4.07 6.94 -21.98
C ASP A 64 2.62 7.35 -21.71
N ALA A 65 1.72 6.37 -21.65
CA ALA A 65 0.29 6.56 -21.55
C ALA A 65 -0.34 5.43 -20.73
N LEU A 66 -1.60 5.61 -20.36
CA LEU A 66 -2.35 4.55 -19.69
C LEU A 66 -2.82 3.51 -20.72
N LYS A 67 -2.88 2.25 -20.29
CA LYS A 67 -3.45 1.17 -21.09
C LYS A 67 -4.96 1.39 -21.24
N GLU A 68 -5.57 0.78 -22.25
CA GLU A 68 -7.01 0.91 -22.52
C GLU A 68 -7.87 0.48 -21.33
N ASN A 69 -7.45 -0.55 -20.60
CA ASN A 69 -8.18 -1.07 -19.44
C ASN A 69 -7.66 -0.51 -18.09
N ALA A 70 -6.90 0.61 -18.12
CA ALA A 70 -6.29 1.16 -16.92
C ALA A 70 -7.30 1.43 -15.81
N ASN A 71 -8.46 1.97 -16.14
CA ASN A 71 -9.47 2.28 -15.15
C ASN A 71 -9.95 1.02 -14.43
N ASP A 72 -10.19 -0.07 -15.16
CA ASP A 72 -10.60 -1.34 -14.58
C ASP A 72 -9.50 -1.94 -13.70
N GLU A 73 -8.26 -1.85 -14.14
CA GLU A 73 -7.11 -2.34 -13.36
C GLU A 73 -6.93 -1.55 -12.06
N ILE A 74 -7.12 -0.22 -12.10
CA ILE A 74 -7.04 0.62 -10.91
C ILE A 74 -8.16 0.28 -9.93
N ILE A 75 -9.38 0.07 -10.42
CA ILE A 75 -10.51 -0.34 -9.57
C ILE A 75 -10.20 -1.66 -8.87
N ALA A 76 -9.70 -2.65 -9.62
CA ALA A 76 -9.32 -3.94 -9.06
C ALA A 76 -8.20 -3.81 -8.02
N HIS A 77 -7.19 -2.98 -8.31
CA HIS A 77 -6.10 -2.70 -7.38
C HIS A 77 -6.63 -2.12 -6.06
N ASN A 78 -7.57 -1.18 -6.14
CA ASN A 78 -8.14 -0.56 -4.95
C ASN A 78 -9.00 -1.54 -4.15
N GLU A 79 -9.75 -2.42 -4.82
CA GLU A 79 -10.55 -3.44 -4.12
C GLU A 79 -9.66 -4.42 -3.37
N ILE A 80 -8.59 -4.87 -3.99
CA ILE A 80 -7.60 -5.76 -3.35
C ILE A 80 -6.95 -5.03 -2.18
N GLY A 81 -6.56 -3.77 -2.38
CA GLY A 81 -5.95 -2.96 -1.33
C GLY A 81 -6.85 -2.79 -0.11
N GLN A 82 -8.15 -2.60 -0.31
CA GLN A 82 -9.10 -2.52 0.80
C GLN A 82 -9.18 -3.84 1.57
N SER A 83 -9.20 -4.96 0.86
CA SER A 83 -9.21 -6.28 1.50
C SER A 83 -7.95 -6.53 2.30
N LEU A 84 -6.79 -6.17 1.73
CA LEU A 84 -5.50 -6.31 2.43
C LEU A 84 -5.43 -5.40 3.65
N THR A 85 -6.01 -4.20 3.57
CA THR A 85 -6.07 -3.28 4.69
C THR A 85 -6.81 -3.90 5.88
N LYS A 86 -7.91 -4.59 5.61
CA LYS A 86 -8.66 -5.30 6.65
C LYS A 86 -7.83 -6.40 7.29
N GLU A 87 -7.05 -7.13 6.49
CA GLU A 87 -6.17 -8.18 7.01
C GLU A 87 -5.05 -7.60 7.86
N VAL A 88 -4.46 -6.47 7.42
CA VAL A 88 -3.45 -5.76 8.20
C VAL A 88 -4.03 -5.31 9.54
N GLN A 89 -5.24 -4.74 9.53
CA GLN A 89 -5.90 -4.30 10.76
C GLN A 89 -6.12 -5.46 11.74
N LYS A 90 -6.44 -6.65 11.25
CA LYS A 90 -6.63 -7.82 12.10
C LYS A 90 -5.34 -8.23 12.80
N GLU A 91 -4.20 -8.05 12.15
CA GLU A 91 -2.90 -8.42 12.71
C GLU A 91 -2.27 -7.30 13.52
N LEU A 92 -2.67 -6.05 13.30
CA LEU A 92 -2.16 -4.88 14.02
C LEU A 92 -3.27 -4.24 14.87
N VAL A 93 -3.67 -4.93 15.92
CA VAL A 93 -4.82 -4.51 16.75
C VAL A 93 -4.56 -3.22 17.52
N ASP A 94 -3.30 -2.87 17.76
CA ASP A 94 -2.93 -1.67 18.52
C ASP A 94 -2.79 -0.42 17.65
N TYR A 95 -3.00 -0.56 16.32
CA TYR A 95 -2.87 0.53 15.37
C TYR A 95 -4.19 0.80 14.67
N GLU A 96 -4.39 2.03 14.25
CA GLU A 96 -5.47 2.37 13.34
C GLU A 96 -4.95 2.25 11.91
N VAL A 97 -5.54 1.37 11.12
CA VAL A 97 -5.09 1.11 9.75
C VAL A 97 -6.13 1.63 8.77
N ILE A 98 -5.68 2.49 7.85
CA ILE A 98 -6.55 3.08 6.83
C ILE A 98 -6.01 2.73 5.44
N PHE A 99 -6.87 2.81 4.43
CA PHE A 99 -6.49 2.58 3.04
C PHE A 99 -6.58 3.87 2.26
N LYS A 100 -5.55 4.16 1.45
CA LYS A 100 -5.58 5.27 0.51
C LYS A 100 -5.66 4.70 -0.91
N PRO A 101 -6.78 4.93 -1.63
CA PRO A 101 -6.91 4.43 -3.00
C PRO A 101 -6.05 5.18 -3.99
N THR A 102 -5.68 4.50 -5.07
CA THR A 102 -5.01 5.09 -6.22
C THR A 102 -6.07 5.64 -7.16
N SER A 103 -5.76 6.74 -7.85
CA SER A 103 -6.63 7.33 -8.86
C SER A 103 -5.84 7.66 -10.12
N LEU A 104 -6.56 7.85 -11.22
CA LEU A 104 -5.93 8.23 -12.50
C LEU A 104 -5.16 9.55 -12.37
N SER A 105 -5.64 10.49 -11.56
CA SER A 105 -5.01 11.78 -11.37
C SER A 105 -3.62 11.70 -10.74
N ASN A 106 -3.26 10.56 -10.14
CA ASN A 106 -1.93 10.37 -9.57
C ASN A 106 -0.83 10.23 -10.63
N PHE A 107 -1.20 10.08 -11.90
CA PHE A 107 -0.24 9.84 -13.00
C PHE A 107 -0.13 11.00 -13.98
N PHE A 108 -0.98 12.02 -13.86
CA PHE A 108 -0.99 13.15 -14.78
C PHE A 108 -1.18 14.48 -14.08
#